data_28b08d841a3999fc534c277ea42929ac
#
_entry.id   28b08d841a3999fc534c277ea42929ac
#
_cell.length_a   1.000
_cell.length_b   1.000
_cell.length_c   1.000
_cell.angle_alpha   90.00
_cell.angle_beta   90.00
_cell.angle_gamma   90.00
#
_symmetry.space_group_name_H-M   'P 1'
#
loop_
_entity.id
_entity.type
_entity.pdbx_description
1 polymer ?
#
loop_
_entity_poly.entity_id
_entity_poly.type
_entity_poly.pdbx_seq_one_letter_code
_entity_poly.pdbx_strand_id
1 'polypeptide(L)'
;KKKVQEYITGFQLTGLETHMPNQLSGGQKQRVAMARMLAAEPQLLLLDEPFAALDSYLKWKMEQQMMDLLKDIKKPALFVSHSRDEVYRLCDTVSCINQGKMEVIEPVKEFFKNPKTKQQLSCQAVKIFAAWNW
;
A
#
# COMPACT_ATOMS: atom_id res chain seq x y z
N LYS A 1 1.72 -12.14 22.07
CA LYS A 1 0.43 -11.52 22.46
C LYS A 1 0.47 -9.98 22.37
N LYS A 2 1.51 -9.31 22.89
CA LYS A 2 1.63 -7.83 22.86
C LYS A 2 1.59 -7.28 21.43
N LYS A 3 2.37 -7.82 20.52
CA LYS A 3 2.46 -7.42 19.11
C LYS A 3 1.12 -7.56 18.35
N VAL A 4 0.35 -8.63 18.65
CA VAL A 4 -0.98 -8.82 18.06
C VAL A 4 -1.93 -7.70 18.51
N GLN A 5 -1.89 -7.31 19.77
CA GLN A 5 -2.73 -6.23 20.29
C GLN A 5 -2.37 -4.88 19.68
N GLU A 6 -1.09 -4.63 19.42
CA GLU A 6 -0.64 -3.42 18.71
C GLU A 6 -1.21 -3.35 17.29
N TYR A 7 -1.23 -4.46 16.54
CA TYR A 7 -1.87 -4.51 15.22
C TYR A 7 -3.40 -4.36 15.30
N ILE A 8 -4.08 -5.02 16.26
CA ILE A 8 -5.53 -4.87 16.45
C ILE A 8 -5.88 -3.39 16.66
N THR A 9 -5.17 -2.72 17.56
CA THR A 9 -5.40 -1.30 17.85
C THR A 9 -5.01 -0.41 16.67
N GLY A 10 -3.83 -0.62 16.09
CA GLY A 10 -3.32 0.16 14.96
C GLY A 10 -4.23 0.09 13.74
N PHE A 11 -4.74 -1.08 13.40
CA PHE A 11 -5.66 -1.25 12.27
C PHE A 11 -7.14 -1.06 12.63
N GLN A 12 -7.45 -0.53 13.82
CA GLN A 12 -8.83 -0.28 14.28
C GLN A 12 -9.72 -1.52 14.19
N LEU A 13 -9.21 -2.62 14.68
CA LEU A 13 -9.90 -3.91 14.72
C LEU A 13 -10.43 -4.26 16.13
N THR A 14 -10.28 -3.34 17.09
CA THR A 14 -10.78 -3.51 18.46
C THR A 14 -12.28 -3.75 18.44
N GLY A 15 -12.71 -4.80 19.13
CA GLY A 15 -14.11 -5.24 19.16
C GLY A 15 -14.52 -6.17 18.01
N LEU A 16 -13.61 -6.46 17.09
CA LEU A 16 -13.86 -7.38 15.96
C LEU A 16 -13.11 -8.71 16.11
N GLU A 17 -12.45 -8.95 17.23
CA GLU A 17 -11.54 -10.08 17.45
C GLU A 17 -12.22 -11.44 17.32
N THR A 18 -13.51 -11.51 17.62
CA THR A 18 -14.33 -12.73 17.57
C THR A 18 -15.20 -12.83 16.33
N HIS A 19 -15.18 -11.80 15.45
CA HIS A 19 -16.01 -11.81 14.25
C HIS A 19 -15.46 -12.77 13.19
N MET A 20 -16.37 -13.50 12.58
CA MET A 20 -16.05 -14.33 11.41
C MET A 20 -15.88 -13.45 10.16
N PRO A 21 -15.08 -13.87 9.15
CA PRO A 21 -14.84 -13.08 7.95
C PRO A 21 -16.10 -12.62 7.20
N ASN A 22 -17.17 -13.39 7.23
CA ASN A 22 -18.46 -13.05 6.61
C ASN A 22 -19.23 -11.94 7.34
N GLN A 23 -18.88 -11.65 8.58
CA GLN A 23 -19.47 -10.60 9.42
C GLN A 23 -18.74 -9.24 9.27
N LEU A 24 -17.62 -9.22 8.53
CA LEU A 24 -16.79 -8.05 8.35
C LEU A 24 -17.14 -7.32 7.04
N SER A 25 -17.14 -5.99 7.08
CA SER A 25 -17.20 -5.16 5.87
C SER A 25 -15.96 -5.33 4.98
N GLY A 26 -16.01 -4.90 3.72
CA GLY A 26 -14.86 -4.95 2.80
C GLY A 26 -13.62 -4.26 3.38
N GLY A 27 -13.76 -3.05 3.92
CA GLY A 27 -12.67 -2.32 4.54
C GLY A 27 -12.13 -2.99 5.82
N GLN A 28 -13.00 -3.61 6.64
CA GLN A 28 -12.56 -4.39 7.81
C GLN A 28 -11.76 -5.62 7.39
N LYS A 29 -12.22 -6.36 6.37
CA LYS A 29 -11.47 -7.50 5.79
C LYS A 29 -10.10 -7.09 5.30
N GLN A 30 -10.01 -5.94 4.63
CA GLN A 30 -8.74 -5.43 4.12
C GLN A 30 -7.78 -5.08 5.25
N ARG A 31 -8.24 -4.40 6.31
CA ARG A 31 -7.44 -4.11 7.50
C ARG A 31 -6.96 -5.37 8.23
N VAL A 32 -7.81 -6.38 8.34
CA VAL A 32 -7.41 -7.69 8.89
C VAL A 32 -6.33 -8.34 8.03
N ALA A 33 -6.46 -8.30 6.70
CA ALA A 33 -5.47 -8.84 5.79
C ALA A 33 -4.10 -8.14 5.95
N MET A 34 -4.09 -6.80 6.05
CA MET A 34 -2.87 -6.02 6.31
C MET A 34 -2.24 -6.38 7.67
N ALA A 35 -3.03 -6.43 8.74
CA ALA A 35 -2.55 -6.79 10.06
C ALA A 35 -1.93 -8.21 10.08
N ARG A 36 -2.56 -9.16 9.42
CA ARG A 36 -2.04 -10.54 9.28
C ARG A 36 -0.74 -10.59 8.49
N MET A 37 -0.66 -9.88 7.38
CA MET A 37 0.54 -9.80 6.55
C MET A 37 1.73 -9.28 7.35
N LEU A 38 1.55 -8.19 8.08
CA LEU A 38 2.62 -7.60 8.90
C LEU A 38 2.98 -8.45 10.11
N ALA A 39 2.01 -9.12 10.72
CA ALA A 39 2.24 -10.03 11.85
C ALA A 39 3.10 -11.26 11.48
N ALA A 40 3.14 -11.63 10.21
CA ALA A 40 3.98 -12.72 9.70
C ALA A 40 5.46 -12.33 9.55
N GLU A 41 5.83 -11.07 9.77
CA GLU A 41 7.21 -10.54 9.63
C GLU A 41 7.88 -10.92 8.29
N PRO A 42 7.27 -10.62 7.16
CA PRO A 42 7.75 -11.07 5.86
C PRO A 42 9.10 -10.45 5.49
N GLN A 43 9.87 -11.11 4.63
CA GLN A 43 11.11 -10.56 4.07
C GLN A 43 10.86 -9.58 2.92
N LEU A 44 9.72 -9.70 2.24
CA LEU A 44 9.25 -8.84 1.15
C LEU A 44 7.75 -8.64 1.31
N LEU A 45 7.29 -7.40 1.15
CA LEU A 45 5.89 -7.04 1.16
C LEU A 45 5.39 -6.85 -0.28
N LEU A 46 4.29 -7.52 -0.62
CA LEU A 46 3.60 -7.34 -1.90
C LEU A 46 2.20 -6.79 -1.62
N LEU A 47 1.94 -5.57 -2.06
CA LEU A 47 0.71 -4.83 -1.81
C LEU A 47 0.04 -4.51 -3.14
N ASP A 48 -1.08 -5.17 -3.43
CA ASP A 48 -1.88 -4.93 -4.63
C ASP A 48 -3.17 -4.19 -4.22
N GLU A 49 -3.27 -2.92 -4.61
CA GLU A 49 -4.40 -2.02 -4.32
C GLU A 49 -4.85 -2.03 -2.84
N PRO A 50 -3.92 -1.86 -1.87
CA PRO A 50 -4.21 -2.15 -0.46
C PRO A 50 -5.22 -1.19 0.18
N PHE A 51 -5.57 -0.07 -0.48
CA PHE A 51 -6.50 0.92 0.05
C PHE A 51 -7.78 1.07 -0.78
N ALA A 52 -7.99 0.24 -1.81
CA ALA A 52 -9.09 0.39 -2.77
C ALA A 52 -10.50 0.28 -2.15
N ALA A 53 -10.66 -0.50 -1.07
CA ALA A 53 -11.96 -0.70 -0.41
C ALA A 53 -12.21 0.25 0.78
N LEU A 54 -11.39 1.30 0.94
CA LEU A 54 -11.49 2.24 2.04
C LEU A 54 -12.09 3.58 1.59
N ASP A 55 -12.90 4.20 2.45
CA ASP A 55 -13.30 5.59 2.28
C ASP A 55 -12.11 6.55 2.46
N SER A 56 -12.23 7.77 1.96
CA SER A 56 -11.13 8.74 1.89
C SER A 56 -10.47 9.05 3.25
N TYR A 57 -11.27 9.16 4.31
CA TYR A 57 -10.73 9.44 5.65
C TYR A 57 -9.96 8.25 6.21
N LEU A 58 -10.56 7.07 6.11
CA LEU A 58 -9.95 5.83 6.59
C LEU A 58 -8.71 5.47 5.77
N LYS A 59 -8.76 5.70 4.47
CA LYS A 59 -7.63 5.54 3.55
C LYS A 59 -6.43 6.36 3.99
N TRP A 60 -6.59 7.67 4.19
CA TRP A 60 -5.52 8.54 4.66
C TRP A 60 -4.91 8.06 5.99
N LYS A 61 -5.75 7.67 6.95
CA LYS A 61 -5.30 7.17 8.24
C LYS A 61 -4.52 5.86 8.11
N MET A 62 -4.99 4.96 7.25
CA MET A 62 -4.31 3.68 6.97
C MET A 62 -2.99 3.87 6.25
N GLU A 63 -2.90 4.81 5.31
CA GLU A 63 -1.65 5.19 4.66
C GLU A 63 -0.60 5.64 5.68
N GLN A 64 -0.96 6.53 6.61
CA GLN A 64 -0.05 7.00 7.66
C GLN A 64 0.42 5.84 8.56
N GLN A 65 -0.49 5.00 9.02
CA GLN A 65 -0.15 3.85 9.85
C GLN A 65 0.73 2.84 9.11
N MET A 66 0.47 2.59 7.83
CA MET A 66 1.30 1.73 7.00
C MET A 66 2.71 2.28 6.87
N MET A 67 2.86 3.58 6.61
CA MET A 67 4.16 4.25 6.50
C MET A 67 4.98 4.09 7.78
N ASP A 68 4.37 4.33 8.95
CA ASP A 68 5.07 4.21 10.23
C ASP A 68 5.50 2.76 10.51
N LEU A 69 4.61 1.81 10.25
CA LEU A 69 4.92 0.38 10.40
C LEU A 69 6.03 -0.08 9.44
N LEU A 70 6.02 0.40 8.21
CA LEU A 70 7.03 0.03 7.21
C LEU A 70 8.41 0.59 7.56
N LYS A 71 8.50 1.81 8.09
CA LYS A 71 9.75 2.39 8.60
C LYS A 71 10.38 1.53 9.70
N ASP A 72 9.54 0.99 10.58
CA ASP A 72 10.00 0.13 11.68
C ASP A 72 10.48 -1.24 11.20
N ILE A 73 9.80 -1.79 10.19
CA ILE A 73 10.10 -3.13 9.65
C ILE A 73 11.37 -3.13 8.79
N LYS A 74 11.69 -2.04 8.11
CA LYS A 74 12.84 -1.89 7.19
C LYS A 74 12.97 -3.06 6.20
N LYS A 75 11.86 -3.43 5.57
CA LYS A 75 11.80 -4.50 4.56
C LYS A 75 11.42 -3.92 3.21
N PRO A 76 11.95 -4.47 2.12
CA PRO A 76 11.53 -4.05 0.78
C PRO A 76 10.05 -4.32 0.60
N ALA A 77 9.38 -3.39 -0.08
CA ALA A 77 7.98 -3.52 -0.40
C ALA A 77 7.73 -3.19 -1.87
N LEU A 78 6.89 -3.97 -2.50
CA LEU A 78 6.36 -3.72 -3.83
C LEU A 78 4.90 -3.31 -3.71
N PHE A 79 4.60 -2.11 -4.16
CA PHE A 79 3.29 -1.50 -4.07
C PHE A 79 2.69 -1.35 -5.47
N VAL A 80 1.49 -1.86 -5.67
CA VAL A 80 0.74 -1.73 -6.92
C VAL A 80 -0.49 -0.86 -6.65
N SER A 81 -0.62 0.24 -7.37
CA SER A 81 -1.76 1.14 -7.28
C SER A 81 -2.02 1.84 -8.60
N HIS A 82 -3.26 2.25 -8.82
CA HIS A 82 -3.66 3.17 -9.88
C HIS A 82 -3.77 4.62 -9.37
N SER A 83 -3.57 4.86 -8.09
CA SER A 83 -3.63 6.18 -7.46
C SER A 83 -2.26 6.86 -7.47
N ARG A 84 -2.14 7.93 -8.26
CA ARG A 84 -0.93 8.75 -8.34
C ARG A 84 -0.55 9.35 -6.98
N ASP A 85 -1.55 9.77 -6.21
CA ASP A 85 -1.34 10.39 -4.90
C ASP A 85 -0.80 9.40 -3.88
N GLU A 86 -1.26 8.15 -3.90
CA GLU A 86 -0.71 7.08 -3.07
C GLU A 86 0.76 6.84 -3.38
N VAL A 87 1.08 6.66 -4.67
CA VAL A 87 2.45 6.42 -5.11
C VAL A 87 3.37 7.58 -4.74
N TYR A 88 2.92 8.82 -4.97
CA TYR A 88 3.71 10.00 -4.64
C TYR A 88 4.03 10.12 -3.15
N ARG A 89 3.07 9.75 -2.29
CA ARG A 89 3.24 9.85 -0.83
C ARG A 89 3.98 8.66 -0.22
N LEU A 90 3.79 7.47 -0.80
CA LEU A 90 4.18 6.23 -0.14
C LEU A 90 5.46 5.60 -0.71
N CYS A 91 5.94 6.01 -1.88
CA CYS A 91 6.96 5.27 -2.61
C CYS A 91 8.18 6.10 -2.92
N ASP A 92 9.37 5.48 -2.95
CA ASP A 92 10.63 6.13 -3.33
C ASP A 92 10.86 6.08 -4.84
N THR A 93 10.55 4.94 -5.46
CA THR A 93 10.73 4.70 -6.89
C THR A 93 9.43 4.20 -7.50
N VAL A 94 9.28 4.43 -8.79
CA VAL A 94 8.08 4.08 -9.55
C VAL A 94 8.44 3.55 -10.94
N SER A 95 7.67 2.60 -11.41
CA SER A 95 7.64 2.18 -12.82
C SER A 95 6.21 1.94 -13.27
N CYS A 96 5.91 2.24 -14.52
CA CYS A 96 4.63 1.95 -15.13
C CYS A 96 4.66 0.62 -15.86
N ILE A 97 3.53 -0.10 -15.84
CA ILE A 97 3.31 -1.24 -16.75
C ILE A 97 2.37 -0.79 -17.85
N ASN A 98 2.82 -0.93 -19.08
CA ASN A 98 2.04 -0.65 -20.27
C ASN A 98 2.06 -1.85 -21.21
N GLN A 99 0.88 -2.35 -21.61
CA GLN A 99 0.74 -3.52 -22.50
C GLN A 99 1.62 -4.74 -22.08
N GLY A 100 1.67 -5.02 -20.77
CA GLY A 100 2.44 -6.12 -20.20
C GLY A 100 3.95 -5.89 -20.13
N LYS A 101 4.45 -4.70 -20.48
CA LYS A 101 5.86 -4.34 -20.38
C LYS A 101 6.07 -3.30 -19.28
N MET A 102 7.09 -3.52 -18.46
CA MET A 102 7.50 -2.58 -17.43
C MET A 102 8.39 -1.49 -18.06
N GLU A 103 8.08 -0.23 -17.79
CA GLU A 103 8.89 0.92 -18.18
C GLU A 103 10.11 1.07 -17.25
N VAL A 104 10.93 2.09 -17.51
CA VAL A 104 12.11 2.39 -16.69
C VAL A 104 11.69 2.73 -15.26
N ILE A 105 12.42 2.22 -14.27
CA ILE A 105 12.25 2.56 -12.86
C ILE A 105 12.88 3.92 -12.62
N GLU A 106 12.14 4.86 -12.06
CA GLU A 106 12.58 6.22 -11.78
C GLU A 106 12.23 6.64 -10.34
N PRO A 107 12.98 7.60 -9.75
CA PRO A 107 12.55 8.23 -8.50
C PRO A 107 11.18 8.89 -8.66
N VAL A 108 10.29 8.69 -7.69
CA VAL A 108 8.91 9.20 -7.73
C VAL A 108 8.86 10.70 -8.03
N LYS A 109 9.73 11.50 -7.38
CA LYS A 109 9.77 12.96 -7.59
C LYS A 109 10.08 13.35 -9.03
N GLU A 110 11.02 12.65 -9.66
CA GLU A 110 11.40 12.91 -11.07
C GLU A 110 10.30 12.47 -12.03
N PHE A 111 9.71 11.31 -11.78
CA PHE A 111 8.62 10.78 -12.58
C PHE A 111 7.42 11.75 -12.67
N PHE A 112 7.02 12.34 -11.54
CA PHE A 112 5.89 13.28 -11.50
C PHE A 112 6.23 14.70 -11.98
N LYS A 113 7.51 15.10 -11.87
CA LYS A 113 7.99 16.42 -12.32
C LYS A 113 8.19 16.50 -13.83
N ASN A 114 8.75 15.44 -14.43
CA ASN A 114 9.12 15.40 -15.85
C ASN A 114 8.62 14.11 -16.52
N PRO A 115 7.31 13.96 -16.76
CA PRO A 115 6.78 12.76 -17.40
C PRO A 115 7.32 12.63 -18.83
N LYS A 116 8.01 11.54 -19.13
CA LYS A 116 8.71 11.29 -20.41
C LYS A 116 7.80 10.70 -21.48
N THR A 117 6.69 10.10 -21.09
CA THR A 117 5.75 9.44 -22.02
C THR A 117 4.33 9.96 -21.83
N LYS A 118 3.51 9.84 -22.90
CA LYS A 118 2.06 10.14 -22.82
C LYS A 118 1.36 9.24 -21.80
N GLN A 119 1.83 8.01 -21.61
CA GLN A 119 1.33 7.08 -20.61
C GLN A 119 1.60 7.56 -19.18
N GLN A 120 2.78 8.10 -18.93
CA GLN A 120 3.10 8.73 -17.63
C GLN A 120 2.21 9.93 -17.31
N LEU A 121 1.77 10.67 -18.34
CA LEU A 121 0.80 11.77 -18.22
C LEU A 121 -0.62 11.26 -17.95
N SER A 122 -1.02 10.17 -18.60
CA SER A 122 -2.39 9.65 -18.58
C SER A 122 -2.65 8.57 -17.53
N CYS A 123 -1.83 8.44 -16.51
CA CYS A 123 -1.78 7.37 -15.48
C CYS A 123 -3.11 6.90 -14.84
N GLN A 124 -4.23 6.96 -15.58
CA GLN A 124 -5.52 6.43 -15.12
C GLN A 124 -5.72 4.92 -15.34
N ALA A 125 -4.81 4.27 -16.09
CA ALA A 125 -4.94 2.86 -16.46
C ALA A 125 -3.67 2.02 -16.23
N VAL A 126 -2.67 2.53 -15.51
CA VAL A 126 -1.36 1.86 -15.37
C VAL A 126 -1.17 1.39 -13.94
N LYS A 127 -0.90 0.10 -13.78
CA LYS A 127 -0.40 -0.42 -12.51
C LYS A 127 0.98 0.18 -12.27
N ILE A 128 1.12 0.98 -11.25
CA ILE A 128 2.38 1.58 -10.83
C ILE A 128 3.01 0.65 -9.82
N PHE A 129 4.22 0.19 -10.13
CA PHE A 129 5.04 -0.55 -9.18
C PHE A 129 5.97 0.44 -8.51
N ALA A 130 5.97 0.43 -7.21
CA ALA A 130 6.84 1.27 -6.45
C ALA A 130 7.55 0.44 -5.38
N ALA A 131 8.81 0.70 -5.19
CA ALA A 131 9.62 0.03 -4.18
C ALA A 131 10.08 1.05 -3.15
N TRP A 132 10.09 0.63 -1.87
CA TRP A 132 10.81 1.33 -0.83
C TRP A 132 12.22 0.73 -0.73
N ASN A 133 13.22 1.57 -0.91
CA ASN A 133 14.61 1.26 -0.60
C ASN A 133 14.95 1.93 0.74
N TRP A 134 15.22 1.11 1.72
CA TRP A 134 15.72 1.54 3.04
C TRP A 134 17.23 1.62 3.06
#